data_c9cf25f40bff801547514a424bffd510
#
_entry.id   c9cf25f40bff801547514a424bffd510
#
_cell.length_a   1.000
_cell.length_b   1.000
_cell.length_c   1.000
_cell.angle_alpha   90.00
_cell.angle_beta   90.00
_cell.angle_gamma   90.00
#
_symmetry.space_group_name_H-M   'P 1'
#
loop_
_entity.id
_entity.type
_entity.pdbx_description
1 polymer ?
#
loop_
_entity_poly.entity_id
_entity_poly.type
_entity_poly.pdbx_seq_one_letter_code
_entity_poly.pdbx_strand_id
1 'polypeptide(L)'
;MQKITGETVRDDFNSINTVLHYTRAAHAIGLWKSERAIITRYLPDRSAEILEAGCGAGRVAVALRQLGYENVTGFDFSSELVEQARNLAEERGLADLIFHQADATRLGDCRPIADRSFDGVLFLFNGMMQIPGRENRRTALRELHRVCRPGGHLIFTTHDRDDPREAAAWAREAELWARGEQNPRLAEFGDRYFTDDNGNTFMHLPDRKEIFEDLAATGWVHVNDRMRDELASETPKVRNFSDNCRFWVARK
;
A
#
# COMPACT_ATOMS: atom_id res chain seq x y z
N MET A 1 2.83 -28.38 1.82
CA MET A 1 3.63 -27.13 1.86
C MET A 1 2.86 -26.06 2.63
N GLN A 2 3.51 -25.27 3.48
CA GLN A 2 2.82 -24.24 4.26
C GLN A 2 2.41 -23.08 3.35
N LYS A 3 1.19 -22.55 3.53
CA LYS A 3 0.69 -21.37 2.81
C LYS A 3 1.49 -20.12 3.20
N ILE A 4 1.54 -19.15 2.29
CA ILE A 4 2.08 -17.82 2.60
C ILE A 4 1.17 -17.14 3.63
N THR A 5 1.77 -16.62 4.69
CA THR A 5 1.08 -15.95 5.80
C THR A 5 1.60 -14.52 5.96
N GLY A 6 0.91 -13.70 6.75
CA GLY A 6 1.40 -12.37 7.10
C GLY A 6 2.77 -12.38 7.79
N GLU A 7 3.08 -13.44 8.56
CA GLU A 7 4.41 -13.63 9.16
C GLU A 7 5.48 -13.87 8.09
N THR A 8 5.20 -14.76 7.10
CA THR A 8 6.11 -14.96 5.95
C THR A 8 6.41 -13.64 5.25
N VAL A 9 5.38 -12.84 4.97
CA VAL A 9 5.55 -11.56 4.28
C VAL A 9 6.33 -10.56 5.13
N ARG A 10 6.11 -10.53 6.45
CA ARG A 10 6.88 -9.69 7.38
C ARG A 10 8.36 -10.04 7.37
N ASP A 11 8.69 -11.33 7.40
CA ASP A 11 10.08 -11.79 7.37
C ASP A 11 10.75 -11.41 6.05
N ASP A 12 10.04 -11.54 4.91
CA ASP A 12 10.52 -11.11 3.60
C ASP A 12 10.80 -9.59 3.58
N PHE A 13 9.90 -8.77 4.18
CA PHE A 13 10.07 -7.30 4.26
C PHE A 13 11.15 -6.85 5.25
N ASN A 14 11.49 -7.67 6.24
CA ASN A 14 12.61 -7.42 7.15
C ASN A 14 13.97 -7.92 6.59
N SER A 15 13.97 -8.58 5.42
CA SER A 15 15.22 -9.01 4.79
C SER A 15 16.07 -7.82 4.36
N ILE A 16 17.39 -7.95 4.46
CA ILE A 16 18.33 -6.87 4.17
C ILE A 16 18.18 -6.33 2.73
N ASN A 17 17.91 -7.19 1.76
CA ASN A 17 17.75 -6.79 0.37
C ASN A 17 16.50 -5.94 0.17
N THR A 18 15.37 -6.36 0.75
CA THR A 18 14.11 -5.64 0.69
C THR A 18 14.23 -4.28 1.41
N VAL A 19 14.82 -4.25 2.60
CA VAL A 19 15.05 -3.00 3.35
C VAL A 19 15.90 -2.03 2.54
N LEU A 20 17.01 -2.49 1.94
CA LEU A 20 17.87 -1.66 1.10
C LEU A 20 17.12 -1.14 -0.15
N HIS A 21 16.29 -1.98 -0.78
CA HIS A 21 15.50 -1.59 -1.96
C HIS A 21 14.56 -0.43 -1.63
N TYR A 22 13.73 -0.58 -0.59
CA TYR A 22 12.76 0.45 -0.18
C TYR A 22 13.44 1.71 0.38
N THR A 23 14.54 1.57 1.11
CA THR A 23 15.32 2.71 1.60
C THR A 23 15.89 3.53 0.44
N ARG A 24 16.51 2.89 -0.55
CA ARG A 24 17.01 3.57 -1.77
C ARG A 24 15.88 4.26 -2.52
N ALA A 25 14.71 3.64 -2.61
CA ALA A 25 13.55 4.24 -3.25
C ALA A 25 13.07 5.50 -2.51
N ALA A 26 13.02 5.46 -1.17
CA ALA A 26 12.61 6.58 -0.35
C ALA A 26 13.54 7.79 -0.51
N HIS A 27 14.86 7.57 -0.55
CA HIS A 27 15.84 8.64 -0.78
C HIS A 27 15.83 9.19 -2.21
N ALA A 28 15.61 8.33 -3.20
CA ALA A 28 15.92 8.64 -4.59
C ALA A 28 14.73 8.99 -5.47
N ILE A 29 13.50 8.52 -5.13
CA ILE A 29 12.31 8.66 -5.97
C ILE A 29 11.37 9.76 -5.46
N GLY A 30 11.16 9.83 -4.15
CA GLY A 30 10.22 10.78 -3.53
C GLY A 30 8.77 10.51 -3.95
N LEU A 31 7.91 11.52 -3.81
CA LEU A 31 6.50 11.43 -4.19
C LEU A 31 6.33 11.44 -5.71
N TRP A 32 5.54 10.51 -6.23
CA TRP A 32 5.22 10.46 -7.65
C TRP A 32 4.31 11.62 -8.04
N LYS A 33 4.33 12.00 -9.32
CA LYS A 33 3.44 13.04 -9.84
C LYS A 33 1.96 12.65 -9.73
N SER A 34 1.65 11.38 -10.01
CA SER A 34 0.31 10.80 -9.85
C SER A 34 -0.14 10.77 -8.40
N GLU A 35 0.73 10.37 -7.46
CA GLU A 35 0.44 10.41 -6.03
C GLU A 35 0.15 11.84 -5.58
N ARG A 36 1.01 12.80 -5.97
CA ARG A 36 0.80 14.21 -5.65
C ARG A 36 -0.52 14.72 -6.21
N ALA A 37 -0.84 14.41 -7.47
CA ALA A 37 -2.06 14.88 -8.12
C ALA A 37 -3.32 14.38 -7.39
N ILE A 38 -3.37 13.09 -7.04
CA ILE A 38 -4.54 12.51 -6.41
C ILE A 38 -4.66 12.95 -4.94
N ILE A 39 -3.56 12.98 -4.19
CA ILE A 39 -3.57 13.41 -2.79
C ILE A 39 -4.01 14.87 -2.70
N THR A 40 -3.42 15.77 -3.47
CA THR A 40 -3.78 17.19 -3.41
C THR A 40 -5.22 17.48 -3.87
N ARG A 41 -5.79 16.62 -4.70
CA ARG A 41 -7.19 16.73 -5.14
C ARG A 41 -8.18 16.37 -4.02
N TYR A 42 -7.92 15.29 -3.28
CA TYR A 42 -8.85 14.75 -2.29
C TYR A 42 -8.54 15.18 -0.85
N LEU A 43 -7.31 15.64 -0.60
CA LEU A 43 -6.83 16.15 0.68
C LEU A 43 -6.14 17.51 0.45
N PRO A 44 -6.90 18.55 0.02
CA PRO A 44 -6.30 19.85 -0.31
C PRO A 44 -5.85 20.65 0.92
N ASP A 45 -6.44 20.38 2.08
CA ASP A 45 -6.10 21.02 3.34
C ASP A 45 -4.76 20.51 3.87
N ARG A 46 -3.80 21.41 4.08
CA ARG A 46 -2.47 21.08 4.59
C ARG A 46 -2.45 20.76 6.08
N SER A 47 -3.47 21.20 6.82
CA SER A 47 -3.67 20.90 8.24
C SER A 47 -4.40 19.57 8.47
N ALA A 48 -4.83 18.86 7.39
CA ALA A 48 -5.51 17.59 7.48
C ALA A 48 -4.67 16.53 8.22
N GLU A 49 -5.32 15.75 9.08
CA GLU A 49 -4.74 14.59 9.74
C GLU A 49 -4.64 13.43 8.74
N ILE A 50 -3.43 13.03 8.38
CA ILE A 50 -3.17 11.99 7.37
C ILE A 50 -2.48 10.80 8.01
N LEU A 51 -3.02 9.61 7.75
CA LEU A 51 -2.40 8.32 8.08
C LEU A 51 -1.84 7.67 6.82
N GLU A 52 -0.54 7.38 6.79
CA GLU A 52 0.07 6.54 5.76
C GLU A 52 0.22 5.10 6.28
N ALA A 53 -0.60 4.19 5.77
CA ALA A 53 -0.52 2.76 6.00
C ALA A 53 0.53 2.12 5.08
N GLY A 54 1.35 1.22 5.62
CA GLY A 54 2.44 0.61 4.86
C GLY A 54 3.44 1.65 4.38
N CYS A 55 3.89 2.53 5.29
CA CYS A 55 4.76 3.67 4.95
C CYS A 55 6.16 3.26 4.47
N GLY A 56 6.54 1.99 4.65
CA GLY A 56 7.87 1.50 4.31
C GLY A 56 8.96 2.36 4.95
N ALA A 57 9.96 2.74 4.17
CA ALA A 57 11.03 3.63 4.59
C ALA A 57 10.66 5.13 4.57
N GLY A 58 9.36 5.49 4.64
CA GLY A 58 8.89 6.85 4.83
C GLY A 58 8.81 7.73 3.59
N ARG A 59 8.87 7.14 2.39
CA ARG A 59 8.92 7.87 1.10
C ARG A 59 7.81 8.92 0.94
N VAL A 60 6.57 8.53 1.20
CA VAL A 60 5.40 9.41 0.97
C VAL A 60 5.21 10.36 2.15
N ALA A 61 5.28 9.89 3.41
CA ALA A 61 5.12 10.72 4.60
C ALA A 61 6.12 11.88 4.64
N VAL A 62 7.41 11.59 4.40
CA VAL A 62 8.46 12.62 4.35
C VAL A 62 8.18 13.62 3.22
N ALA A 63 7.80 13.16 2.04
CA ALA A 63 7.50 14.04 0.91
C ALA A 63 6.23 14.90 1.16
N LEU A 64 5.22 14.38 1.84
CA LEU A 64 4.03 15.15 2.23
C LEU A 64 4.39 16.27 3.22
N ARG A 65 5.20 15.98 4.22
CA ARG A 65 5.72 17.00 5.14
C ARG A 65 6.49 18.10 4.39
N GLN A 66 7.33 17.72 3.43
CA GLN A 66 8.05 18.69 2.57
C GLN A 66 7.11 19.50 1.66
N LEU A 67 5.93 19.00 1.34
CA LEU A 67 4.87 19.71 0.62
C LEU A 67 4.02 20.61 1.52
N GLY A 68 4.31 20.65 2.83
CA GLY A 68 3.63 21.49 3.80
C GLY A 68 2.41 20.86 4.46
N TYR A 69 2.20 19.53 4.36
CA TYR A 69 1.22 18.86 5.23
C TYR A 69 1.75 18.80 6.66
N GLU A 70 0.96 19.28 7.61
CA GLU A 70 1.41 19.48 9.00
C GLU A 70 1.29 18.21 9.84
N ASN A 71 0.23 17.42 9.62
CA ASN A 71 -0.15 16.32 10.49
C ASN A 71 -0.12 14.99 9.71
N VAL A 72 1.06 14.42 9.57
CA VAL A 72 1.26 13.12 8.92
C VAL A 72 1.77 12.11 9.94
N THR A 73 1.13 10.94 10.00
CA THR A 73 1.56 9.80 10.80
C THR A 73 1.73 8.60 9.86
N GLY A 74 2.85 7.89 9.94
CA GLY A 74 3.08 6.67 9.18
C GLY A 74 3.07 5.43 10.06
N PHE A 75 2.69 4.28 9.50
CA PHE A 75 2.96 3.00 10.12
C PHE A 75 3.33 1.93 9.09
N ASP A 76 4.12 0.97 9.52
CA ASP A 76 4.45 -0.22 8.75
C ASP A 76 4.57 -1.43 9.69
N PHE A 77 4.36 -2.64 9.15
CA PHE A 77 4.50 -3.87 9.94
C PHE A 77 5.96 -4.32 10.08
N SER A 78 6.84 -3.86 9.19
CA SER A 78 8.28 -4.08 9.23
C SER A 78 8.96 -3.10 10.19
N SER A 79 9.56 -3.62 11.27
CA SER A 79 10.35 -2.82 12.22
C SER A 79 11.55 -2.15 11.55
N GLU A 80 12.20 -2.87 10.66
CA GLU A 80 13.39 -2.40 9.94
C GLU A 80 13.06 -1.20 9.03
N LEU A 81 11.94 -1.28 8.30
CA LEU A 81 11.50 -0.17 7.44
C LEU A 81 11.06 1.04 8.25
N VAL A 82 10.37 0.84 9.40
CA VAL A 82 10.00 1.93 10.31
C VAL A 82 11.25 2.65 10.85
N GLU A 83 12.31 1.92 11.16
CA GLU A 83 13.58 2.53 11.57
C GLU A 83 14.19 3.37 10.43
N GLN A 84 14.19 2.85 9.20
CA GLN A 84 14.67 3.61 8.03
C GLN A 84 13.80 4.86 7.78
N ALA A 85 12.48 4.79 8.01
CA ALA A 85 11.60 5.95 7.88
C ALA A 85 11.94 7.06 8.89
N ARG A 86 12.24 6.68 10.13
CA ARG A 86 12.69 7.62 11.18
C ARG A 86 14.03 8.26 10.82
N ASN A 87 14.99 7.46 10.37
CA ASN A 87 16.31 7.93 9.93
C ASN A 87 16.17 8.94 8.78
N LEU A 88 15.35 8.62 7.77
CA LEU A 88 15.09 9.53 6.65
C LEU A 88 14.45 10.84 7.12
N ALA A 89 13.49 10.78 8.04
CA ALA A 89 12.84 11.97 8.57
C ALA A 89 13.84 12.86 9.33
N GLU A 90 14.71 12.28 10.15
CA GLU A 90 15.77 12.99 10.86
C GLU A 90 16.75 13.65 9.89
N GLU A 91 17.24 12.93 8.87
CA GLU A 91 18.11 13.46 7.81
C GLU A 91 17.50 14.64 7.06
N ARG A 92 16.17 14.70 6.97
CA ARG A 92 15.42 15.78 6.31
C ARG A 92 15.01 16.90 7.25
N GLY A 93 15.41 16.85 8.52
CA GLY A 93 15.05 17.86 9.53
C GLY A 93 13.58 17.79 9.95
N LEU A 94 12.94 16.62 9.84
CA LEU A 94 11.54 16.36 10.16
C LEU A 94 11.42 15.39 11.35
N ALA A 95 12.20 15.61 12.41
CA ALA A 95 12.27 14.73 13.58
C ALA A 95 10.92 14.63 14.35
N ASP A 96 9.98 15.53 14.10
CA ASP A 96 8.61 15.51 14.63
C ASP A 96 7.65 14.59 13.84
N LEU A 97 8.09 14.06 12.69
CA LEU A 97 7.29 13.11 11.89
C LEU A 97 7.26 11.74 12.58
N ILE A 98 6.06 11.25 12.84
CA ILE A 98 5.84 10.07 13.69
C ILE A 98 5.65 8.81 12.86
N PHE A 99 6.39 7.75 13.20
CA PHE A 99 6.27 6.43 12.60
C PHE A 99 6.08 5.35 13.68
N HIS A 100 5.09 4.48 13.46
CA HIS A 100 4.78 3.36 14.35
C HIS A 100 5.00 2.02 13.66
N GLN A 101 5.48 1.04 14.40
CA GLN A 101 5.35 -0.35 13.96
C GLN A 101 3.94 -0.83 14.27
N ALA A 102 3.16 -1.18 13.25
CA ALA A 102 1.80 -1.68 13.40
C ALA A 102 1.37 -2.54 12.21
N ASP A 103 0.44 -3.45 12.46
CA ASP A 103 -0.17 -4.31 11.45
C ASP A 103 -1.53 -3.73 11.04
N ALA A 104 -1.75 -3.49 9.75
CA ALA A 104 -3.00 -2.94 9.22
C ALA A 104 -4.23 -3.79 9.58
N THR A 105 -4.04 -5.09 9.81
CA THR A 105 -5.12 -6.00 10.21
C THR A 105 -5.44 -5.95 11.71
N ARG A 106 -4.65 -5.23 12.50
CA ARG A 106 -4.77 -5.13 13.97
C ARG A 106 -4.39 -3.75 14.51
N LEU A 107 -4.86 -2.68 13.85
CA LEU A 107 -4.56 -1.31 14.28
C LEU A 107 -5.06 -0.98 15.70
N GLY A 108 -6.06 -1.72 16.19
CA GLY A 108 -6.50 -1.62 17.58
C GLY A 108 -5.41 -1.91 18.61
N ASP A 109 -4.37 -2.68 18.26
CA ASP A 109 -3.23 -2.97 19.11
C ASP A 109 -2.25 -1.78 19.21
N CYS A 110 -2.30 -0.85 18.25
CA CYS A 110 -1.46 0.35 18.23
C CYS A 110 -2.21 1.55 18.81
N ARG A 111 -2.18 1.72 20.11
CA ARG A 111 -2.90 2.79 20.83
C ARG A 111 -2.70 4.20 20.26
N PRO A 112 -1.49 4.62 19.84
CA PRO A 112 -1.30 5.94 19.26
C PRO A 112 -2.10 6.20 17.98
N ILE A 113 -2.52 5.13 17.27
CA ILE A 113 -3.34 5.20 16.05
C ILE A 113 -4.81 4.84 16.36
N ALA A 114 -5.04 3.88 17.25
CA ALA A 114 -6.35 3.26 17.46
C ALA A 114 -7.46 4.25 17.85
N ASP A 115 -7.12 5.25 18.67
CA ASP A 115 -8.07 6.23 19.19
C ASP A 115 -8.06 7.55 18.40
N ARG A 116 -7.32 7.63 17.30
CA ARG A 116 -7.26 8.81 16.44
C ARG A 116 -8.28 8.75 15.33
N SER A 117 -8.56 9.93 14.77
CA SER A 117 -9.41 10.05 13.60
C SER A 117 -8.68 10.86 12.53
N PHE A 118 -8.56 10.28 11.34
CA PHE A 118 -7.81 10.87 10.23
C PHE A 118 -8.76 11.39 9.13
N ASP A 119 -8.44 12.52 8.55
CA ASP A 119 -9.17 13.09 7.40
C ASP A 119 -8.85 12.32 6.11
N GLY A 120 -7.63 11.78 6.04
CA GLY A 120 -7.18 10.96 4.92
C GLY A 120 -6.35 9.77 5.37
N VAL A 121 -6.58 8.64 4.72
CA VAL A 121 -5.81 7.42 4.88
C VAL A 121 -5.20 7.07 3.53
N LEU A 122 -3.89 6.87 3.49
CA LEU A 122 -3.14 6.49 2.30
C LEU A 122 -2.65 5.05 2.48
N PHE A 123 -2.78 4.21 1.45
CA PHE A 123 -2.17 2.90 1.39
C PHE A 123 -1.57 2.68 0.00
N LEU A 124 -0.50 3.41 -0.23
CA LEU A 124 0.11 3.56 -1.55
C LEU A 124 1.17 2.49 -1.82
N PHE A 125 1.66 2.49 -3.06
CA PHE A 125 2.66 1.54 -3.55
C PHE A 125 2.25 0.08 -3.32
N ASN A 126 0.96 -0.21 -3.57
CA ASN A 126 0.39 -1.55 -3.57
C ASN A 126 0.48 -2.29 -2.22
N GLY A 127 0.62 -1.57 -1.09
CA GLY A 127 0.78 -2.18 0.23
C GLY A 127 -0.37 -3.13 0.62
N MET A 128 -1.62 -2.83 0.22
CA MET A 128 -2.75 -3.71 0.48
C MET A 128 -2.63 -5.07 -0.24
N MET A 129 -1.96 -5.12 -1.40
CA MET A 129 -1.70 -6.37 -2.13
C MET A 129 -0.72 -7.30 -1.40
N GLN A 130 0.04 -6.78 -0.44
CA GLN A 130 1.01 -7.53 0.36
C GLN A 130 0.36 -8.29 1.53
N ILE A 131 -0.97 -8.14 1.72
CA ILE A 131 -1.71 -8.80 2.79
C ILE A 131 -2.29 -10.12 2.27
N PRO A 132 -1.77 -11.31 2.70
CA PRO A 132 -2.28 -12.59 2.27
C PRO A 132 -3.70 -12.85 2.79
N GLY A 133 -4.56 -13.36 1.92
CA GLY A 133 -5.93 -13.75 2.25
C GLY A 133 -6.92 -12.59 2.20
N ARG A 134 -8.02 -12.77 1.42
CA ARG A 134 -9.03 -11.73 1.18
C ARG A 134 -9.66 -11.20 2.48
N GLU A 135 -9.93 -12.07 3.45
CA GLU A 135 -10.54 -11.62 4.71
C GLU A 135 -9.57 -10.77 5.54
N ASN A 136 -8.26 -11.02 5.46
CA ASN A 136 -7.26 -10.17 6.08
C ASN A 136 -7.20 -8.79 5.40
N ARG A 137 -7.29 -8.72 4.06
CA ARG A 137 -7.39 -7.45 3.32
C ARG A 137 -8.64 -6.67 3.72
N ARG A 138 -9.80 -7.35 3.83
CA ARG A 138 -11.05 -6.75 4.34
C ARG A 138 -10.92 -6.28 5.79
N THR A 139 -10.22 -7.03 6.63
CA THR A 139 -9.96 -6.64 8.02
C THR A 139 -9.12 -5.37 8.06
N ALA A 140 -8.06 -5.28 7.25
CA ALA A 140 -7.29 -4.05 7.12
C ALA A 140 -8.17 -2.87 6.65
N LEU A 141 -9.01 -3.08 5.63
CA LEU A 141 -9.93 -2.04 5.16
C LEU A 141 -10.92 -1.58 6.25
N ARG A 142 -11.44 -2.50 7.10
CA ARG A 142 -12.31 -2.14 8.26
C ARG A 142 -11.56 -1.34 9.31
N GLU A 143 -10.32 -1.72 9.63
CA GLU A 143 -9.49 -0.99 10.58
C GLU A 143 -9.16 0.42 10.07
N LEU A 144 -8.78 0.56 8.79
CA LEU A 144 -8.58 1.86 8.16
C LEU A 144 -9.87 2.69 8.13
N HIS A 145 -11.02 2.05 7.87
CA HIS A 145 -12.33 2.71 7.95
C HIS A 145 -12.63 3.18 9.39
N ARG A 146 -12.31 2.37 10.38
CA ARG A 146 -12.55 2.72 11.80
C ARG A 146 -11.80 4.00 12.18
N VAL A 147 -10.52 4.12 11.83
CA VAL A 147 -9.69 5.29 12.18
C VAL A 147 -9.88 6.49 11.25
N CYS A 148 -10.54 6.33 10.11
CA CYS A 148 -10.90 7.43 9.23
C CYS A 148 -12.13 8.18 9.78
N ARG A 149 -12.16 9.51 9.67
CA ARG A 149 -13.32 10.34 10.04
C ARG A 149 -14.49 10.13 9.08
N PRO A 150 -15.75 10.31 9.52
CA PRO A 150 -16.88 10.42 8.59
C PRO A 150 -16.61 11.51 7.54
N GLY A 151 -16.78 11.17 6.27
CA GLY A 151 -16.45 12.05 5.16
C GLY A 151 -14.98 12.05 4.71
N GLY A 152 -14.09 11.41 5.47
CA GLY A 152 -12.68 11.25 5.10
C GLY A 152 -12.46 10.29 3.94
N HIS A 153 -11.25 10.30 3.38
CA HIS A 153 -10.91 9.54 2.18
C HIS A 153 -9.86 8.46 2.45
N LEU A 154 -10.02 7.31 1.79
CA LEU A 154 -8.98 6.31 1.60
C LEU A 154 -8.47 6.43 0.16
N ILE A 155 -7.15 6.55 0.01
CA ILE A 155 -6.46 6.53 -1.29
C ILE A 155 -5.46 5.37 -1.25
N PHE A 156 -5.62 4.41 -2.16
CA PHE A 156 -4.72 3.25 -2.21
C PHE A 156 -4.41 2.85 -3.65
N THR A 157 -3.41 2.00 -3.83
CA THR A 157 -3.03 1.50 -5.16
C THR A 157 -3.01 -0.02 -5.21
N THR A 158 -3.34 -0.55 -6.40
CA THR A 158 -3.16 -1.96 -6.74
C THR A 158 -2.64 -2.08 -8.16
N HIS A 159 -1.94 -3.18 -8.48
CA HIS A 159 -1.92 -3.64 -9.86
C HIS A 159 -3.33 -4.08 -10.27
N ASP A 160 -3.55 -4.24 -11.55
CA ASP A 160 -4.87 -4.56 -12.09
C ASP A 160 -4.80 -5.88 -12.87
N ARG A 161 -5.47 -6.93 -12.34
CA ARG A 161 -5.53 -8.22 -13.02
C ARG A 161 -6.30 -8.15 -14.34
N ASP A 162 -7.16 -7.14 -14.48
CA ASP A 162 -7.90 -6.87 -15.72
C ASP A 162 -7.06 -6.12 -16.78
N ASP A 163 -5.78 -5.84 -16.52
CA ASP A 163 -4.90 -5.22 -17.53
C ASP A 163 -4.79 -6.13 -18.77
N PRO A 164 -5.21 -5.66 -19.96
CA PRO A 164 -5.16 -6.47 -21.16
C PRO A 164 -3.75 -7.00 -21.52
N ARG A 165 -2.70 -6.32 -21.07
CA ARG A 165 -1.31 -6.73 -21.31
C ARG A 165 -0.96 -8.03 -20.59
N GLU A 166 -1.62 -8.29 -19.46
CA GLU A 166 -1.43 -9.47 -18.62
C GLU A 166 -2.44 -10.60 -18.91
N ALA A 167 -3.42 -10.39 -19.78
CA ALA A 167 -4.53 -11.32 -20.01
C ALA A 167 -4.06 -12.75 -20.37
N ALA A 168 -3.02 -12.88 -21.21
CA ALA A 168 -2.50 -14.19 -21.59
C ALA A 168 -1.82 -14.93 -20.42
N ALA A 169 -1.15 -14.20 -19.54
CA ALA A 169 -0.52 -14.77 -18.33
C ALA A 169 -1.60 -15.24 -17.35
N TRP A 170 -2.64 -14.43 -17.12
CA TRP A 170 -3.76 -14.79 -16.25
C TRP A 170 -4.61 -15.93 -16.78
N ALA A 171 -4.78 -16.06 -18.10
CA ALA A 171 -5.46 -17.20 -18.70
C ALA A 171 -4.72 -18.53 -18.41
N ARG A 172 -3.38 -18.55 -18.55
CA ARG A 172 -2.56 -19.72 -18.21
C ARG A 172 -2.64 -20.04 -16.70
N GLU A 173 -2.59 -19.01 -15.87
CA GLU A 173 -2.71 -19.19 -14.41
C GLU A 173 -4.08 -19.78 -14.06
N ALA A 174 -5.16 -19.30 -14.66
CA ALA A 174 -6.51 -19.85 -14.46
C ALA A 174 -6.61 -21.33 -14.84
N GLU A 175 -5.93 -21.76 -15.90
CA GLU A 175 -5.85 -23.19 -16.27
C GLU A 175 -5.12 -24.01 -15.20
N LEU A 176 -4.02 -23.53 -14.64
CA LEU A 176 -3.31 -24.20 -13.54
C LEU A 176 -4.20 -24.36 -12.30
N TRP A 177 -4.92 -23.29 -11.95
CA TRP A 177 -5.87 -23.32 -10.83
C TRP A 177 -7.03 -24.29 -11.05
N ALA A 178 -7.58 -24.32 -12.28
CA ALA A 178 -8.65 -25.24 -12.64
C ALA A 178 -8.25 -26.72 -12.53
N ARG A 179 -6.95 -27.01 -12.76
CA ARG A 179 -6.40 -28.38 -12.65
C ARG A 179 -5.82 -28.69 -11.27
N GLY A 180 -5.77 -27.72 -10.35
CA GLY A 180 -5.12 -27.88 -9.04
C GLY A 180 -3.59 -27.96 -9.10
N GLU A 181 -2.99 -27.45 -10.16
CA GLU A 181 -1.55 -27.46 -10.45
C GLU A 181 -0.83 -26.16 -10.08
N GLN A 182 -1.55 -25.19 -9.49
CA GLN A 182 -0.97 -23.93 -9.02
C GLN A 182 0.08 -24.16 -7.93
N ASN A 183 0.93 -23.17 -7.69
CA ASN A 183 1.86 -23.23 -6.57
C ASN A 183 1.09 -23.50 -5.25
N PRO A 184 1.38 -24.62 -4.56
CA PRO A 184 0.63 -25.03 -3.36
C PRO A 184 0.76 -24.05 -2.17
N ARG A 185 1.70 -23.11 -2.22
CA ARG A 185 1.85 -22.06 -1.21
C ARG A 185 0.84 -20.93 -1.37
N LEU A 186 0.22 -20.76 -2.56
CA LEU A 186 -0.78 -19.73 -2.84
C LEU A 186 -2.16 -20.17 -2.32
N ALA A 187 -2.92 -19.21 -1.76
CA ALA A 187 -4.19 -19.49 -1.11
C ALA A 187 -5.40 -19.24 -2.03
N GLU A 188 -5.31 -18.24 -2.90
CA GLU A 188 -6.42 -17.80 -3.75
C GLU A 188 -5.93 -17.36 -5.14
N PHE A 189 -6.84 -17.41 -6.12
CA PHE A 189 -6.54 -16.93 -7.46
C PHE A 189 -6.25 -15.43 -7.44
N GLY A 190 -5.16 -15.01 -8.05
CA GLY A 190 -4.62 -13.65 -7.95
C GLY A 190 -3.34 -13.57 -7.12
N ASP A 191 -3.09 -14.56 -6.26
CA ASP A 191 -1.85 -14.61 -5.48
C ASP A 191 -0.64 -14.89 -6.37
N ARG A 192 0.45 -14.21 -6.07
CA ARG A 192 1.79 -14.42 -6.64
C ARG A 192 2.81 -14.46 -5.51
N TYR A 193 3.83 -15.30 -5.66
CA TYR A 193 5.00 -15.32 -4.81
C TYR A 193 6.23 -15.62 -5.66
N PHE A 194 7.12 -14.68 -5.71
CA PHE A 194 8.30 -14.74 -6.57
C PHE A 194 9.54 -14.21 -5.84
N THR A 195 10.70 -14.55 -6.37
CA THR A 195 12.00 -14.10 -5.89
C THR A 195 12.70 -13.34 -6.99
N ASP A 196 13.21 -12.17 -6.68
CA ASP A 196 14.06 -11.36 -7.55
C ASP A 196 15.31 -10.87 -6.80
N ASP A 197 16.07 -9.94 -7.40
CA ASP A 197 17.28 -9.38 -6.80
C ASP A 197 17.03 -8.62 -5.49
N ASN A 198 15.78 -8.22 -5.22
CA ASN A 198 15.37 -7.50 -4.03
C ASN A 198 14.88 -8.42 -2.91
N GLY A 199 14.74 -9.73 -3.18
CA GLY A 199 14.26 -10.72 -2.23
C GLY A 199 12.98 -11.41 -2.66
N ASN A 200 12.25 -11.97 -1.69
CA ASN A 200 10.95 -12.59 -1.94
C ASN A 200 9.84 -11.56 -1.86
N THR A 201 8.87 -11.69 -2.74
CA THR A 201 7.70 -10.81 -2.76
C THR A 201 6.42 -11.61 -2.89
N PHE A 202 5.49 -11.40 -1.96
CA PHE A 202 4.10 -11.82 -2.08
C PHE A 202 3.27 -10.67 -2.63
N MET A 203 2.39 -10.95 -3.56
CA MET A 203 1.36 -10.01 -4.03
C MET A 203 0.07 -10.75 -4.32
N HIS A 204 -1.05 -10.17 -3.92
CA HIS A 204 -2.36 -10.52 -4.46
C HIS A 204 -2.78 -9.45 -5.49
N LEU A 205 -2.98 -9.84 -6.73
CA LEU A 205 -3.44 -8.96 -7.80
C LEU A 205 -4.97 -9.09 -7.91
N PRO A 206 -5.74 -8.10 -7.45
CA PRO A 206 -7.19 -8.10 -7.55
C PRO A 206 -7.65 -7.74 -8.96
N ASP A 207 -8.85 -8.16 -9.35
CA ASP A 207 -9.60 -7.50 -10.42
C ASP A 207 -10.44 -6.34 -9.86
N ARG A 208 -11.02 -5.53 -10.74
CA ARG A 208 -11.84 -4.39 -10.31
C ARG A 208 -13.08 -4.80 -9.53
N LYS A 209 -13.69 -5.92 -9.89
CA LYS A 209 -14.88 -6.44 -9.20
C LYS A 209 -14.57 -6.77 -7.75
N GLU A 210 -13.44 -7.44 -7.51
CA GLU A 210 -12.99 -7.77 -6.14
C GLU A 210 -12.84 -6.51 -5.28
N ILE A 211 -12.20 -5.46 -5.80
CA ILE A 211 -12.03 -4.20 -5.06
C ILE A 211 -13.38 -3.54 -4.76
N PHE A 212 -14.32 -3.48 -5.70
CA PHE A 212 -15.66 -2.94 -5.44
C PHE A 212 -16.41 -3.71 -4.36
N GLU A 213 -16.34 -5.05 -4.40
CA GLU A 213 -16.94 -5.91 -3.39
C GLU A 213 -16.31 -5.71 -2.01
N ASP A 214 -14.98 -5.59 -1.96
CA ASP A 214 -14.24 -5.43 -0.70
C ASP A 214 -14.48 -4.05 -0.08
N LEU A 215 -14.52 -2.98 -0.87
CA LEU A 215 -14.90 -1.65 -0.41
C LEU A 215 -16.34 -1.66 0.17
N ALA A 216 -17.31 -2.21 -0.58
CA ALA A 216 -18.69 -2.29 -0.14
C ALA A 216 -18.84 -3.11 1.16
N ALA A 217 -18.16 -4.27 1.25
CA ALA A 217 -18.21 -5.16 2.42
C ALA A 217 -17.54 -4.56 3.67
N THR A 218 -16.77 -3.49 3.53
CA THR A 218 -16.02 -2.85 4.61
C THR A 218 -16.48 -1.42 4.93
N GLY A 219 -17.60 -0.99 4.31
CA GLY A 219 -18.26 0.29 4.59
C GLY A 219 -17.70 1.48 3.80
N TRP A 220 -16.75 1.26 2.92
CA TRP A 220 -16.23 2.29 2.04
C TRP A 220 -17.11 2.51 0.82
N VAL A 221 -17.32 3.77 0.45
CA VAL A 221 -18.02 4.16 -0.78
C VAL A 221 -16.97 4.51 -1.84
N HIS A 222 -16.96 3.77 -2.94
CA HIS A 222 -16.09 4.09 -4.09
C HIS A 222 -16.41 5.48 -4.65
N VAL A 223 -15.37 6.28 -4.89
CA VAL A 223 -15.49 7.65 -5.43
C VAL A 223 -14.89 7.75 -6.83
N ASN A 224 -13.70 7.20 -7.01
CA ASN A 224 -12.96 7.28 -8.28
C ASN A 224 -11.91 6.19 -8.36
N ASP A 225 -11.56 5.78 -9.57
CA ASP A 225 -10.35 5.01 -9.84
C ASP A 225 -9.73 5.42 -11.18
N ARG A 226 -8.40 5.41 -11.27
CA ARG A 226 -7.62 5.78 -12.45
C ARG A 226 -6.31 5.01 -12.49
N MET A 227 -5.87 4.67 -13.69
CA MET A 227 -4.50 4.18 -13.88
C MET A 227 -3.50 5.32 -13.64
N ARG A 228 -2.30 4.97 -13.17
CA ARG A 228 -1.22 5.93 -12.89
C ARG A 228 -0.91 6.84 -14.08
N ASP A 229 -0.82 6.26 -15.28
CA ASP A 229 -0.50 6.97 -16.52
C ASP A 229 -1.63 7.90 -17.01
N GLU A 230 -2.87 7.68 -16.57
CA GLU A 230 -3.99 8.61 -16.77
C GLU A 230 -3.94 9.82 -15.83
N LEU A 231 -3.31 9.67 -14.66
CA LEU A 231 -3.18 10.73 -13.66
C LEU A 231 -2.03 11.68 -13.98
N ALA A 232 -0.88 11.14 -14.40
CA ALA A 232 0.30 11.92 -14.71
C ALA A 232 1.32 11.15 -15.56
N SER A 233 2.06 11.89 -16.38
CA SER A 233 3.26 11.35 -17.04
C SER A 233 4.43 11.31 -16.05
N GLU A 234 4.76 10.13 -15.57
CA GLU A 234 5.82 9.92 -14.61
C GLU A 234 7.22 10.01 -15.22
N THR A 235 8.20 10.27 -14.35
CA THR A 235 9.61 10.27 -14.74
C THR A 235 10.06 8.85 -15.13
N PRO A 236 11.10 8.71 -15.98
CA PRO A 236 11.68 7.40 -16.28
C PRO A 236 12.06 6.62 -15.02
N LYS A 237 12.55 7.30 -13.99
CA LYS A 237 12.94 6.71 -12.70
C LYS A 237 11.76 6.01 -12.01
N VAL A 238 10.61 6.65 -11.97
CA VAL A 238 9.37 6.07 -11.40
C VAL A 238 8.90 4.88 -12.25
N ARG A 239 8.90 5.03 -13.58
CA ARG A 239 8.47 3.96 -14.49
C ARG A 239 9.36 2.71 -14.46
N ASN A 240 10.66 2.90 -14.20
CA ASN A 240 11.61 1.78 -14.05
C ASN A 240 11.52 1.14 -12.65
N PHE A 241 11.03 1.89 -11.66
CA PHE A 241 10.89 1.39 -10.29
C PHE A 241 9.59 0.60 -10.07
N SER A 242 8.51 0.95 -10.77
CA SER A 242 7.20 0.34 -10.58
C SER A 242 6.43 0.25 -11.90
N ASP A 243 5.79 -0.88 -12.11
CA ASP A 243 4.81 -1.07 -13.18
C ASP A 243 3.62 -0.13 -13.01
N ASN A 244 2.82 0.00 -14.07
CA ASN A 244 1.59 0.80 -14.01
C ASN A 244 0.63 0.20 -12.97
N CYS A 245 0.00 1.05 -12.18
CA CYS A 245 -0.92 0.64 -11.12
C CYS A 245 -2.20 1.48 -11.17
N ARG A 246 -3.26 0.96 -10.58
CA ARG A 246 -4.53 1.67 -10.43
C ARG A 246 -4.57 2.37 -9.08
N PHE A 247 -4.89 3.64 -9.09
CA PHE A 247 -5.24 4.42 -7.92
C PHE A 247 -6.73 4.32 -7.65
N TRP A 248 -7.08 4.06 -6.42
CA TRP A 248 -8.44 3.96 -5.92
C TRP A 248 -8.69 5.06 -4.90
N VAL A 249 -9.85 5.67 -4.96
CA VAL A 249 -10.33 6.62 -3.96
C VAL A 249 -11.68 6.15 -3.45
N ALA A 250 -11.77 6.00 -2.14
CA ALA A 250 -13.02 5.69 -1.46
C ALA A 250 -13.27 6.70 -0.33
N ARG A 251 -14.52 6.83 0.08
CA ARG A 251 -14.97 7.75 1.14
C ARG A 251 -15.70 6.98 2.23
N LYS A 252 -15.47 7.39 3.49
CA LYS A 252 -16.25 6.94 4.63
C LYS A 252 -17.57 7.67 4.77
#